data_c567b813d8a6fb6df1fd67ec0f756ae3
#
_entry.id   c567b813d8a6fb6df1fd67ec0f756ae3
#
_cell.length_a   1.000
_cell.length_b   1.000
_cell.length_c   1.000
_cell.angle_alpha   90.00
_cell.angle_beta   90.00
_cell.angle_gamma   90.00
#
_symmetry.space_group_name_H-M   'P 1'
#
loop_
_entity.id
_entity.type
_entity.pdbx_description
1 polymer ?
#
loop_
_entity_poly.entity_id
_entity_poly.type
_entity_poly.pdbx_seq_one_letter_code
_entity_poly.pdbx_strand_id
1 'polypeptide(L)'
;MSKQSWRGSTLLNPEPPVLVSCGGLEQPNLITIGWTGTICTQPSMVSISVRPERYSHHLIKESGQFAINLPTEQLVRAVDWCGVKSGRDNDKFAACKLHAAPGSVLTDCPILEESPVNL
;
A
#
# COMPACT_ATOMS: atom_id res chain seq x y z
N MET A 1 -26.93 -21.68 20.26
CA MET A 1 -25.90 -21.66 19.20
C MET A 1 -24.60 -22.20 19.77
N SER A 2 -24.03 -23.24 19.15
CA SER A 2 -22.73 -23.78 19.53
C SER A 2 -21.60 -22.98 18.90
N LYS A 3 -20.50 -22.83 19.62
CA LYS A 3 -19.28 -22.14 19.14
C LYS A 3 -18.18 -23.18 18.98
N GLN A 4 -17.34 -22.96 17.96
CA GLN A 4 -16.15 -23.77 17.74
C GLN A 4 -14.90 -22.95 18.03
N SER A 5 -13.91 -23.58 18.64
CA SER A 5 -12.58 -22.98 18.83
C SER A 5 -11.72 -23.25 17.62
N TRP A 6 -11.15 -22.20 17.05
CA TRP A 6 -10.27 -22.30 15.89
C TRP A 6 -8.87 -21.86 16.26
N ARG A 7 -7.89 -22.41 15.54
CA ARG A 7 -6.52 -21.89 15.63
C ARG A 7 -6.51 -20.44 15.12
N GLY A 8 -5.70 -19.59 15.77
CA GLY A 8 -5.55 -18.20 15.37
C GLY A 8 -5.18 -18.07 13.88
N SER A 9 -5.86 -17.18 13.18
CA SER A 9 -5.70 -16.94 11.75
C SER A 9 -6.19 -15.54 11.40
N THR A 10 -5.96 -15.11 10.16
CA THR A 10 -6.42 -13.84 9.60
C THR A 10 -7.89 -13.96 9.17
N LEU A 11 -8.81 -13.82 10.12
CA LEU A 11 -10.24 -14.03 9.89
C LEU A 11 -11.05 -12.72 9.75
N LEU A 12 -10.39 -11.56 9.83
CA LEU A 12 -11.06 -10.28 9.59
C LEU A 12 -11.16 -10.03 8.08
N ASN A 13 -12.25 -10.51 7.51
CA ASN A 13 -12.52 -10.39 6.07
C ASN A 13 -13.97 -9.96 5.83
N PRO A 14 -14.26 -9.25 4.73
CA PRO A 14 -13.31 -8.77 3.73
C PRO A 14 -12.51 -7.54 4.20
N GLU A 15 -11.27 -7.43 3.73
CA GLU A 15 -10.43 -6.26 3.92
C GLU A 15 -10.20 -5.59 2.57
N PRO A 16 -10.48 -4.28 2.42
CA PRO A 16 -10.24 -3.59 1.16
C PRO A 16 -8.73 -3.42 0.95
N PRO A 17 -8.16 -3.99 -0.12
CA PRO A 17 -6.75 -3.78 -0.43
C PRO A 17 -6.50 -2.37 -0.94
N VAL A 18 -5.34 -1.81 -0.60
CA VAL A 18 -4.89 -0.52 -1.10
C VAL A 18 -3.51 -0.65 -1.72
N LEU A 19 -3.15 0.26 -2.61
CA LEU A 19 -1.80 0.39 -3.13
C LEU A 19 -1.06 1.43 -2.31
N VAL A 20 0.00 1.00 -1.62
CA VAL A 20 0.86 1.91 -0.87
C VAL A 20 2.09 2.23 -1.69
N SER A 21 2.32 3.51 -1.92
CA SER A 21 3.52 4.01 -2.58
C SER A 21 4.52 4.51 -1.55
N CYS A 22 5.78 4.26 -1.80
CA CYS A 22 6.91 4.61 -0.95
C CYS A 22 8.20 4.66 -1.77
N GLY A 23 9.33 4.88 -1.08
CA GLY A 23 10.59 5.18 -1.74
C GLY A 23 10.62 6.65 -2.12
N GLY A 24 11.58 7.06 -2.94
CA GLY A 24 11.65 8.42 -3.44
C GLY A 24 11.01 8.55 -4.83
N LEU A 25 10.90 9.78 -5.29
CA LEU A 25 10.40 10.06 -6.65
C LEU A 25 11.33 9.51 -7.74
N GLU A 26 12.63 9.36 -7.45
CA GLU A 26 13.59 8.78 -8.41
C GLU A 26 13.44 7.27 -8.55
N GLN A 27 13.09 6.58 -7.45
CA GLN A 27 12.88 5.14 -7.43
C GLN A 27 11.57 4.81 -6.72
N PRO A 28 10.43 5.13 -7.33
CA PRO A 28 9.14 4.89 -6.73
C PRO A 28 8.86 3.40 -6.63
N ASN A 29 8.21 3.00 -5.52
CA ASN A 29 7.84 1.62 -5.26
C ASN A 29 6.38 1.53 -4.84
N LEU A 30 5.74 0.43 -5.19
CA LEU A 30 4.37 0.09 -4.82
C LEU A 30 4.32 -1.24 -4.07
N ILE A 31 3.41 -1.32 -3.11
CA ILE A 31 3.04 -2.58 -2.46
C ILE A 31 1.54 -2.60 -2.20
N THR A 32 0.93 -3.76 -2.39
CA THR A 32 -0.46 -3.97 -2.00
C THR A 32 -0.54 -4.31 -0.52
N ILE A 33 -1.33 -3.54 0.21
CA ILE A 33 -1.57 -3.73 1.65
C ILE A 33 -3.05 -4.02 1.87
N GLY A 34 -3.33 -5.17 2.49
CA GLY A 34 -4.66 -5.51 2.98
C GLY A 34 -4.89 -5.04 4.43
N TRP A 35 -3.82 -4.90 5.19
CA TRP A 35 -3.90 -4.53 6.61
C TRP A 35 -3.71 -3.03 6.79
N THR A 36 -4.78 -2.29 6.54
CA THR A 36 -4.82 -0.83 6.67
C THR A 36 -6.14 -0.41 7.33
N GLY A 37 -6.13 0.72 7.98
CA GLY A 37 -7.31 1.23 8.63
C GLY A 37 -7.17 2.64 9.18
N THR A 38 -8.28 3.21 9.56
CA THR A 38 -8.34 4.49 10.26
C THR A 38 -8.02 4.30 11.74
N ILE A 39 -7.10 5.12 12.26
CA ILE A 39 -6.77 5.15 13.69
C ILE A 39 -7.71 6.11 14.42
N CYS A 40 -7.78 7.34 13.94
CA CYS A 40 -8.60 8.39 14.56
C CYS A 40 -8.90 9.49 13.55
N THR A 41 -9.85 10.36 13.91
CA THR A 41 -10.35 11.43 13.04
C THR A 41 -9.79 12.81 13.38
N GLN A 42 -9.31 12.99 14.61
CA GLN A 42 -8.75 14.29 15.03
C GLN A 42 -7.56 14.08 15.99
N PRO A 43 -6.32 14.21 15.48
CA PRO A 43 -6.00 14.43 14.07
C PRO A 43 -6.38 13.23 13.21
N SER A 44 -6.59 13.46 11.93
CA SER A 44 -6.88 12.37 10.98
C SER A 44 -5.64 11.49 10.80
N MET A 45 -5.76 10.22 11.18
CA MET A 45 -4.64 9.26 11.14
C MET A 45 -5.08 7.93 10.56
N VAL A 46 -4.18 7.35 9.77
CA VAL A 46 -4.33 6.00 9.19
C VAL A 46 -3.14 5.14 9.57
N SER A 47 -3.32 3.83 9.52
CA SER A 47 -2.25 2.86 9.75
C SER A 47 -2.16 1.86 8.62
N ILE A 48 -0.95 1.36 8.42
CA ILE A 48 -0.67 0.20 7.61
C ILE A 48 0.19 -0.77 8.41
N SER A 49 -0.02 -2.06 8.19
CA SER A 49 0.84 -3.10 8.77
C SER A 49 1.68 -3.71 7.66
N VAL A 50 2.99 -3.57 7.76
CA VAL A 50 3.94 -4.08 6.77
C VAL A 50 4.89 -5.06 7.44
N ARG A 51 4.93 -6.29 6.93
CA ARG A 51 5.81 -7.31 7.46
C ARG A 51 7.28 -6.95 7.17
N PRO A 52 8.20 -7.21 8.12
CA PRO A 52 9.62 -6.85 7.96
C PRO A 52 10.29 -7.46 6.72
N GLU A 53 9.81 -8.62 6.26
CA GLU A 53 10.36 -9.32 5.09
C GLU A 53 10.01 -8.63 3.76
N ARG A 54 9.00 -7.75 3.75
CA ARG A 54 8.62 -7.04 2.54
C ARG A 54 9.67 -5.99 2.17
N TYR A 55 9.99 -5.92 0.89
CA TYR A 55 10.94 -4.94 0.36
C TYR A 55 10.58 -3.49 0.73
N SER A 56 9.30 -3.17 0.75
CA SER A 56 8.82 -1.82 1.08
C SER A 56 9.05 -1.43 2.53
N HIS A 57 9.23 -2.39 3.45
CA HIS A 57 9.36 -2.11 4.88
C HIS A 57 10.54 -1.18 5.17
N HIS A 58 11.74 -1.49 4.66
CA HIS A 58 12.91 -0.65 4.90
C HIS A 58 12.79 0.72 4.20
N LEU A 59 12.18 0.77 3.03
CA LEU A 59 11.96 2.05 2.31
C LEU A 59 11.10 3.01 3.12
N ILE A 60 10.01 2.51 3.69
CA ILE A 60 9.12 3.29 4.55
C ILE A 60 9.84 3.70 5.85
N LYS A 61 10.56 2.77 6.46
CA LYS A 61 11.29 3.02 7.70
C LYS A 61 12.37 4.08 7.54
N GLU A 62 13.11 4.05 6.44
CA GLU A 62 14.17 5.00 6.14
C GLU A 62 13.64 6.39 5.78
N SER A 63 12.64 6.46 4.92
CA SER A 63 12.06 7.74 4.48
C SER A 63 11.12 8.37 5.51
N GLY A 64 10.47 7.55 6.35
CA GLY A 64 9.42 8.00 7.25
C GLY A 64 8.15 8.44 6.53
N GLN A 65 8.00 8.11 5.25
CA GLN A 65 6.89 8.57 4.40
C GLN A 65 6.29 7.41 3.61
N PHE A 66 4.98 7.44 3.45
CA PHE A 66 4.24 6.58 2.52
C PHE A 66 2.93 7.27 2.13
N ALA A 67 2.37 6.86 1.02
CA ALA A 67 1.05 7.31 0.60
C ALA A 67 0.14 6.09 0.35
N ILE A 68 -1.12 6.22 0.77
CA ILE A 68 -2.15 5.21 0.50
C ILE A 68 -2.93 5.66 -0.72
N ASN A 69 -2.98 4.82 -1.74
CA ASN A 69 -3.70 5.10 -2.99
C ASN A 69 -4.87 4.14 -3.09
N LEU A 70 -6.09 4.69 -3.13
CA LEU A 70 -7.29 3.87 -3.21
C LEU A 70 -7.48 3.38 -4.65
N PRO A 71 -7.53 2.06 -4.89
CA PRO A 71 -7.66 1.52 -6.23
C PRO A 71 -9.09 1.59 -6.76
N THR A 72 -9.20 1.69 -8.07
CA THR A 72 -10.44 1.51 -8.82
C THR A 72 -10.53 0.09 -9.37
N GLU A 73 -11.67 -0.25 -9.98
CA GLU A 73 -11.87 -1.52 -10.66
C GLU A 73 -10.81 -1.76 -11.75
N GLN A 74 -10.41 -0.72 -12.49
CA GLN A 74 -9.38 -0.82 -13.52
C GLN A 74 -8.00 -1.21 -12.96
N LEU A 75 -7.75 -0.95 -11.68
CA LEU A 75 -6.48 -1.25 -11.02
C LEU A 75 -6.42 -2.64 -10.38
N VAL A 76 -7.49 -3.45 -10.47
CA VAL A 76 -7.58 -4.76 -9.78
C VAL A 76 -6.39 -5.66 -10.12
N ARG A 77 -6.02 -5.76 -11.40
CA ARG A 77 -4.86 -6.59 -11.81
C ARG A 77 -3.55 -6.08 -11.26
N ALA A 78 -3.37 -4.76 -11.21
CA ALA A 78 -2.17 -4.15 -10.62
C ALA A 78 -2.12 -4.39 -9.11
N VAL A 79 -3.25 -4.29 -8.41
CA VAL A 79 -3.36 -4.59 -6.98
C VAL A 79 -2.92 -6.03 -6.68
N ASP A 80 -3.44 -6.99 -7.42
CA ASP A 80 -3.07 -8.40 -7.25
C ASP A 80 -1.57 -8.61 -7.54
N TRP A 81 -1.09 -8.14 -8.67
CA TRP A 81 0.30 -8.31 -9.09
C TRP A 81 1.29 -7.66 -8.12
N CYS A 82 1.03 -6.43 -7.68
CA CYS A 82 1.88 -5.71 -6.72
C CYS A 82 1.92 -6.37 -5.34
N GLY A 83 0.92 -7.16 -4.99
CA GLY A 83 0.88 -7.94 -3.75
C GLY A 83 1.70 -9.22 -3.80
N VAL A 84 1.92 -9.77 -5.00
CA VAL A 84 2.64 -11.04 -5.22
C VAL A 84 4.12 -10.82 -5.54
N LYS A 85 4.44 -9.79 -6.32
CA LYS A 85 5.81 -9.51 -6.77
C LYS A 85 6.55 -8.58 -5.80
N SER A 86 7.88 -8.74 -5.74
CA SER A 86 8.73 -7.88 -4.92
C SER A 86 9.29 -6.72 -5.73
N GLY A 87 9.31 -5.53 -5.12
CA GLY A 87 9.99 -4.36 -5.68
C GLY A 87 11.52 -4.51 -5.75
N ARG A 88 12.07 -5.52 -5.06
CA ARG A 88 13.49 -5.85 -5.16
C ARG A 88 13.90 -6.25 -6.57
N ASP A 89 13.02 -6.99 -7.26
CA ASP A 89 13.31 -7.57 -8.57
C ASP A 89 12.46 -6.97 -9.69
N ASN A 90 11.54 -6.07 -9.37
CA ASN A 90 10.56 -5.54 -10.31
C ASN A 90 10.35 -4.04 -10.12
N ASP A 91 10.35 -3.29 -11.21
CA ASP A 91 9.79 -1.96 -11.26
C ASP A 91 8.27 -2.07 -11.45
N LYS A 92 7.53 -1.94 -10.36
CA LYS A 92 6.09 -2.19 -10.36
C LYS A 92 5.29 -1.11 -11.10
N PHE A 93 5.76 0.13 -11.07
CA PHE A 93 5.15 1.20 -11.86
C PHE A 93 5.26 0.90 -13.36
N ALA A 94 6.47 0.60 -13.84
CA ALA A 94 6.69 0.27 -15.25
C ALA A 94 5.96 -1.01 -15.67
N ALA A 95 6.05 -2.07 -14.87
CA ALA A 95 5.43 -3.36 -15.18
C ALA A 95 3.90 -3.28 -15.27
N CYS A 96 3.27 -2.48 -14.43
CA CYS A 96 1.82 -2.28 -14.42
C CYS A 96 1.37 -1.10 -15.30
N LYS A 97 2.30 -0.41 -15.97
CA LYS A 97 2.02 0.78 -16.80
C LYS A 97 1.33 1.89 -15.99
N LEU A 98 1.82 2.10 -14.77
CA LEU A 98 1.33 3.09 -13.83
C LEU A 98 2.31 4.27 -13.74
N HIS A 99 1.81 5.41 -13.30
CA HIS A 99 2.59 6.64 -13.22
C HIS A 99 2.72 7.11 -11.78
N ALA A 100 3.97 7.34 -11.37
CA ALA A 100 4.26 7.99 -10.10
C ALA A 100 4.25 9.50 -10.30
N ALA A 101 3.61 10.21 -9.39
CA ALA A 101 3.57 11.67 -9.39
C ALA A 101 3.96 12.20 -8.00
N PRO A 102 4.44 13.45 -7.89
CA PRO A 102 4.67 14.06 -6.61
C PRO A 102 3.35 14.36 -5.90
N GLY A 103 3.31 14.12 -4.59
CA GLY A 103 2.19 14.53 -3.74
C GLY A 103 2.22 16.03 -3.45
N SER A 104 1.11 16.56 -2.95
CA SER A 104 1.01 18.00 -2.59
C SER A 104 1.57 18.32 -1.20
N VAL A 105 1.72 17.32 -0.34
CA VAL A 105 2.12 17.50 1.07
C VAL A 105 3.48 16.85 1.36
N LEU A 106 3.66 15.59 0.97
CA LEU A 106 4.91 14.87 1.21
C LEU A 106 5.98 15.29 0.19
N THR A 107 7.20 15.49 0.66
CA THR A 107 8.27 16.10 -0.15
C THR A 107 8.93 15.14 -1.13
N ASP A 108 9.06 13.87 -0.77
CA ASP A 108 9.73 12.85 -1.59
C ASP A 108 9.01 11.51 -1.49
N CYS A 109 7.71 11.53 -1.54
CA CYS A 109 6.89 10.34 -1.55
C CYS A 109 6.02 10.33 -2.81
N PRO A 110 6.14 9.29 -3.65
CA PRO A 110 5.31 9.21 -4.84
C PRO A 110 3.86 8.92 -4.46
N ILE A 111 2.93 9.47 -5.24
CA ILE A 111 1.54 9.05 -5.27
C ILE A 111 1.28 8.33 -6.60
N LEU A 112 0.22 7.54 -6.64
CA LEU A 112 -0.24 6.87 -7.85
C LEU A 112 -1.19 7.81 -8.61
N GLU A 113 -0.80 8.22 -9.81
CA GLU A 113 -1.57 9.18 -10.61
C GLU A 113 -2.96 8.63 -10.99
N GLU A 114 -3.06 7.33 -11.27
CA GLU A 114 -4.31 6.66 -11.66
C GLU A 114 -5.28 6.46 -10.50
N SER A 115 -4.85 6.70 -9.26
CA SER A 115 -5.74 6.59 -8.10
C SER A 115 -6.58 7.85 -7.92
N PRO A 116 -7.90 7.73 -7.72
CA PRO A 116 -8.75 8.89 -7.51
C PRO A 116 -8.57 9.55 -6.15
N VAL A 117 -8.00 8.84 -5.18
CA VAL A 117 -7.79 9.34 -3.81
C VAL A 117 -6.43 8.87 -3.31
N ASN A 118 -5.61 9.82 -2.89
CA ASN A 118 -4.30 9.60 -2.29
C ASN A 118 -4.29 10.21 -0.88
N LEU A 119 -3.91 9.40 0.11
CA LEU A 119 -3.84 9.78 1.52
C LEU A 119 -2.40 9.73 2.03
#